data_c5a81c458d4f6809b5d732590e31d50d
#
_entry.id   c5a81c458d4f6809b5d732590e31d50d
#
_cell.length_a   1.000
_cell.length_b   1.000
_cell.length_c   1.000
_cell.angle_alpha   90.00
_cell.angle_beta   90.00
_cell.angle_gamma   90.00
#
_symmetry.space_group_name_H-M   'P 1'
#
loop_
_entity.id
_entity.type
_entity.pdbx_description
1 polymer ?
#
loop_
_entity_poly.entity_id
_entity_poly.type
_entity_poly.pdbx_seq_one_letter_code
_entity_poly.pdbx_strand_id
1 'polypeptide(L)'
;MKNISHRLPNRASVIAENIFLSCRNLLHIDAMAGVALVIATMVALILANSTYGTAYQNFWHQRISIEAFGYSFSKDLHFLVNDGFMTLFFLVAGMEIRREIYDGALSKLSQALLPLVAAVGGVIMPAIIYFSINHGPETSHGWAVPTATDIAFAIGILALLGKSVPNNLRIVLLALATIDDIIAILIIAIFYSNGFDVTGLPIACLAIIILVFLQWIGINSALIYVLPAALLWLGLMICGIHPSLSGVILGLLTPALPPRSLISPIDRMSYALEILKNEKPEDSASKHRFALLEIKKSEAAVDAPVSRLVAAFSPWVLFVIMPLFALANAGIDISNVDFADHSSFIIIIGTGLGLIIGKPLGIVLISFIAVRFGLCNLPSGVNWRGMVLVGLLGGIGFTMAIFTATLAFSHPEQLEAAKFAILCGSLVSAIFGLAYGLSQKWRATHKPRKTL
;
A
#
# COMPACT_ATOMS: atom_id res chain seq x y z
N MET A 1 24.16 21.68 50.56
CA MET A 1 22.71 21.63 50.27
C MET A 1 22.37 22.72 49.27
N LYS A 2 22.35 22.44 47.98
CA LYS A 2 21.85 23.35 46.94
C LYS A 2 20.54 22.78 46.43
N ASN A 3 19.47 23.53 46.61
CA ASN A 3 18.13 23.25 46.13
C ASN A 3 18.14 23.04 44.63
N ILE A 4 17.92 21.81 44.17
CA ILE A 4 17.52 21.51 42.82
C ILE A 4 16.06 21.93 42.74
N SER A 5 15.81 23.13 42.21
CA SER A 5 14.46 23.57 41.83
C SER A 5 13.98 22.65 40.69
N HIS A 6 13.19 21.63 41.02
CA HIS A 6 12.34 20.96 40.04
C HIS A 6 11.42 22.04 39.41
N ARG A 7 11.83 22.59 38.28
CA ARG A 7 10.89 23.32 37.42
C ARG A 7 9.85 22.31 36.99
N LEU A 8 8.69 22.35 37.64
CA LEU A 8 7.52 21.64 37.17
C LEU A 8 7.32 22.00 35.71
N PRO A 9 7.13 20.99 34.78
CA PRO A 9 6.89 21.29 33.40
C PRO A 9 5.70 22.24 33.27
N ASN A 10 5.84 23.23 32.41
CA ASN A 10 4.85 24.26 32.21
C ASN A 10 3.50 23.59 31.89
N ARG A 11 2.41 23.93 32.60
CA ARG A 11 1.08 23.32 32.36
C ARG A 11 0.68 23.30 30.87
N ALA A 12 1.10 24.34 30.14
CA ALA A 12 0.88 24.41 28.69
C ALA A 12 1.64 23.32 27.90
N SER A 13 2.89 22.97 28.31
CA SER A 13 3.65 21.90 27.64
C SER A 13 3.08 20.52 27.96
N VAL A 14 2.63 20.28 29.19
CA VAL A 14 1.96 19.02 29.58
C VAL A 14 0.60 18.86 28.88
N ILE A 15 -0.15 19.97 28.74
CA ILE A 15 -1.41 19.96 27.99
C ILE A 15 -1.14 19.73 26.49
N ALA A 16 -0.15 20.39 25.91
CA ALA A 16 0.25 20.19 24.51
C ALA A 16 0.74 18.76 24.26
N GLU A 17 1.53 18.21 25.17
CA GLU A 17 2.04 16.83 25.10
C GLU A 17 0.90 15.80 25.26
N ASN A 18 -0.03 16.05 26.19
CA ASN A 18 -1.22 15.21 26.36
C ASN A 18 -2.19 15.33 25.19
N ILE A 19 -2.36 16.51 24.60
CA ILE A 19 -3.14 16.69 23.36
C ILE A 19 -2.44 15.97 22.21
N PHE A 20 -1.13 16.10 22.06
CA PHE A 20 -0.35 15.44 21.02
C PHE A 20 -0.39 13.90 21.18
N LEU A 21 -0.23 13.37 22.40
CA LEU A 21 -0.35 11.96 22.71
C LEU A 21 -1.80 11.44 22.54
N SER A 22 -2.80 12.26 22.91
CA SER A 22 -4.21 11.93 22.70
C SER A 22 -4.59 11.98 21.21
N CYS A 23 -4.10 12.95 20.47
CA CYS A 23 -4.22 13.00 19.01
C CYS A 23 -3.53 11.80 18.35
N ARG A 24 -2.34 11.42 18.80
CA ARG A 24 -1.63 10.23 18.31
C ARG A 24 -2.36 8.92 18.60
N ASN A 25 -3.08 8.84 19.72
CA ASN A 25 -3.87 7.66 20.10
C ASN A 25 -5.30 7.67 19.51
N LEU A 26 -5.82 8.85 19.16
CA LEU A 26 -7.15 9.02 18.53
C LEU A 26 -7.09 8.94 17.00
N LEU A 27 -5.96 9.28 16.41
CA LEU A 27 -5.76 9.25 14.97
C LEU A 27 -5.13 7.90 14.62
N HIS A 28 -5.97 6.91 14.34
CA HIS A 28 -5.53 5.75 13.59
C HIS A 28 -4.94 6.25 12.28
N ILE A 29 -3.62 6.14 12.13
CA ILE A 29 -2.86 6.62 10.95
C ILE A 29 -3.55 6.18 9.66
N ASP A 30 -4.03 4.93 9.63
CA ASP A 30 -4.72 4.35 8.48
C ASP A 30 -6.05 5.04 8.15
N ALA A 31 -6.84 5.43 9.17
CA ALA A 31 -8.10 6.14 8.94
C ALA A 31 -7.87 7.55 8.37
N MET A 32 -6.83 8.24 8.84
CA MET A 32 -6.46 9.56 8.31
C MET A 32 -5.95 9.48 6.88
N ALA A 33 -5.17 8.45 6.56
CA ALA A 33 -4.69 8.22 5.20
C ALA A 33 -5.86 8.03 4.23
N GLY A 34 -6.86 7.22 4.60
CA GLY A 34 -8.09 7.07 3.82
C GLY A 34 -8.84 8.38 3.63
N VAL A 35 -8.95 9.21 4.68
CA VAL A 35 -9.59 10.55 4.58
C VAL A 35 -8.79 11.47 3.66
N ALA A 36 -7.47 11.52 3.78
CA ALA A 36 -6.61 12.34 2.92
C ALA A 36 -6.76 11.94 1.45
N LEU A 37 -6.85 10.65 1.17
CA LEU A 37 -7.05 10.10 -0.16
C LEU A 37 -8.42 10.49 -0.74
N VAL A 38 -9.50 10.40 0.06
CA VAL A 38 -10.84 10.87 -0.34
C VAL A 38 -10.85 12.37 -0.64
N ILE A 39 -10.23 13.18 0.22
CA ILE A 39 -10.13 14.63 -0.01
C ILE A 39 -9.37 14.92 -1.31
N ALA A 40 -8.23 14.27 -1.54
CA ALA A 40 -7.45 14.43 -2.76
C ALA A 40 -8.28 14.09 -4.01
N THR A 41 -9.05 13.00 -3.96
CA THR A 41 -9.95 12.58 -5.04
C THR A 41 -11.06 13.59 -5.29
N MET A 42 -11.70 14.07 -4.24
CA MET A 42 -12.76 15.07 -4.37
C MET A 42 -12.22 16.36 -4.99
N VAL A 43 -11.03 16.80 -4.57
CA VAL A 43 -10.34 17.97 -5.15
C VAL A 43 -10.04 17.71 -6.63
N ALA A 44 -9.51 16.53 -6.99
CA ALA A 44 -9.22 16.16 -8.38
C ALA A 44 -10.48 16.20 -9.25
N LEU A 45 -11.59 15.60 -8.78
CA LEU A 45 -12.87 15.59 -9.50
C LEU A 45 -13.46 17.00 -9.65
N ILE A 46 -13.43 17.82 -8.60
CA ILE A 46 -13.94 19.20 -8.65
C ILE A 46 -13.12 20.03 -9.64
N LEU A 47 -11.78 19.92 -9.59
CA LEU A 47 -10.91 20.67 -10.50
C LEU A 47 -11.10 20.22 -11.95
N ALA A 48 -11.15 18.92 -12.22
CA ALA A 48 -11.33 18.37 -13.56
C ALA A 48 -12.66 18.80 -14.22
N ASN A 49 -13.74 18.90 -13.41
CA ASN A 49 -15.08 19.25 -13.89
C ASN A 49 -15.43 20.75 -13.68
N SER A 50 -14.44 21.59 -13.38
CA SER A 50 -14.59 23.04 -13.25
C SER A 50 -14.14 23.76 -14.51
N THR A 51 -14.34 25.08 -14.52
CA THR A 51 -13.78 25.96 -15.58
C THR A 51 -12.25 25.90 -15.68
N TYR A 52 -11.58 25.36 -14.68
CA TYR A 52 -10.12 25.14 -14.65
C TYR A 52 -9.69 23.75 -15.14
N GLY A 53 -10.61 22.92 -15.65
CA GLY A 53 -10.33 21.51 -16.03
C GLY A 53 -9.20 21.39 -17.05
N THR A 54 -9.19 22.22 -18.10
CA THR A 54 -8.11 22.25 -19.09
C THR A 54 -6.76 22.68 -18.48
N ALA A 55 -6.76 23.66 -17.59
CA ALA A 55 -5.53 24.10 -16.89
C ALA A 55 -5.01 23.01 -15.95
N TYR A 56 -5.90 22.30 -15.27
CA TYR A 56 -5.58 21.17 -14.41
C TYR A 56 -4.94 20.00 -15.19
N GLN A 57 -5.51 19.62 -16.32
CA GLN A 57 -4.94 18.56 -17.18
C GLN A 57 -3.59 19.01 -17.76
N ASN A 58 -3.49 20.23 -18.27
CA ASN A 58 -2.23 20.77 -18.78
C ASN A 58 -1.13 20.83 -17.75
N PHE A 59 -1.45 21.04 -16.46
CA PHE A 59 -0.49 20.99 -15.37
C PHE A 59 0.18 19.63 -15.26
N TRP A 60 -0.59 18.55 -15.29
CA TRP A 60 -0.03 17.18 -15.21
C TRP A 60 0.75 16.77 -16.46
N HIS A 61 0.45 17.36 -17.62
CA HIS A 61 1.16 17.10 -18.90
C HIS A 61 2.33 18.07 -19.13
N GLN A 62 2.66 18.93 -18.17
CA GLN A 62 3.87 19.75 -18.27
C GLN A 62 5.11 18.88 -18.34
N ARG A 63 5.97 19.14 -19.34
CA ARG A 63 7.21 18.40 -19.55
C ARG A 63 8.33 18.94 -18.66
N ILE A 64 8.96 18.04 -17.92
CA ILE A 64 10.20 18.30 -17.21
C ILE A 64 11.32 17.72 -18.08
N SER A 65 12.22 18.58 -18.57
CA SER A 65 13.41 18.15 -19.32
C SER A 65 14.64 18.30 -18.43
N ILE A 66 15.40 17.20 -18.29
CA ILE A 66 16.70 17.19 -17.62
C ILE A 66 17.74 16.86 -18.69
N GLU A 67 18.62 17.79 -18.97
CA GLU A 67 19.75 17.58 -19.88
C GLU A 67 21.02 17.34 -19.09
N ALA A 68 21.61 16.16 -19.25
CA ALA A 68 22.86 15.81 -18.61
C ALA A 68 23.74 14.98 -19.56
N PHE A 69 24.99 15.34 -19.70
CA PHE A 69 25.98 14.62 -20.51
C PHE A 69 25.58 14.35 -21.98
N GLY A 70 24.79 15.26 -22.59
CA GLY A 70 24.32 15.12 -23.96
C GLY A 70 23.09 14.23 -24.14
N TYR A 71 22.54 13.70 -23.07
CA TYR A 71 21.26 12.99 -23.05
C TYR A 71 20.18 13.93 -22.54
N SER A 72 19.08 14.04 -23.30
CA SER A 72 17.86 14.78 -22.87
C SER A 72 16.80 13.78 -22.41
N PHE A 73 16.49 13.77 -21.12
CA PHE A 73 15.37 13.04 -20.55
C PHE A 73 14.20 14.00 -20.40
N SER A 74 13.18 13.85 -21.22
CA SER A 74 11.98 14.69 -21.19
C SER A 74 10.75 13.83 -20.95
N LYS A 75 10.13 13.98 -19.79
CA LYS A 75 8.89 13.30 -19.38
C LYS A 75 7.95 14.30 -18.73
N ASP A 76 6.66 13.99 -18.72
CA ASP A 76 5.65 14.82 -18.06
C ASP A 76 5.56 14.55 -16.55
N LEU A 77 4.89 15.45 -15.84
CA LEU A 77 4.63 15.30 -14.40
C LEU A 77 3.82 14.05 -14.10
N HIS A 78 2.91 13.68 -14.99
CA HIS A 78 2.09 12.48 -14.87
C HIS A 78 2.94 11.21 -14.83
N PHE A 79 3.95 11.11 -15.72
CA PHE A 79 4.94 10.02 -15.68
C PHE A 79 5.73 10.01 -14.35
N LEU A 80 6.15 11.19 -13.85
CA LEU A 80 6.87 11.25 -12.58
C LEU A 80 6.03 10.68 -11.41
N VAL A 81 4.74 10.95 -11.40
CA VAL A 81 3.84 10.40 -10.38
C VAL A 81 3.64 8.90 -10.58
N ASN A 82 3.33 8.46 -11.79
CA ASN A 82 2.93 7.08 -12.07
C ASN A 82 4.12 6.10 -12.08
N ASP A 83 5.30 6.51 -12.50
CA ASP A 83 6.48 5.65 -12.56
C ASP A 83 7.53 5.99 -11.50
N GLY A 84 7.68 7.27 -11.15
CA GLY A 84 8.63 7.70 -10.12
C GLY A 84 8.09 7.46 -8.70
N PHE A 85 7.02 8.14 -8.30
CA PHE A 85 6.48 8.03 -6.95
C PHE A 85 5.82 6.67 -6.68
N MET A 86 5.17 6.06 -7.68
CA MET A 86 4.65 4.70 -7.53
C MET A 86 5.74 3.65 -7.35
N THR A 87 6.98 3.90 -7.80
CA THR A 87 8.12 3.03 -7.44
C THR A 87 8.35 3.00 -5.93
N LEU A 88 8.20 4.12 -5.22
CA LEU A 88 8.32 4.17 -3.76
C LEU A 88 7.14 3.47 -3.07
N PHE A 89 5.93 3.58 -3.62
CA PHE A 89 4.78 2.80 -3.15
C PHE A 89 5.08 1.30 -3.28
N PHE A 90 5.51 0.85 -4.45
CA PHE A 90 5.84 -0.57 -4.68
C PHE A 90 7.07 -1.04 -3.88
N LEU A 91 7.99 -0.15 -3.55
CA LEU A 91 9.10 -0.44 -2.63
C LEU A 91 8.55 -0.80 -1.23
N VAL A 92 7.62 0.00 -0.71
CA VAL A 92 6.99 -0.28 0.59
C VAL A 92 6.16 -1.56 0.52
N ALA A 93 5.35 -1.74 -0.53
CA ALA A 93 4.59 -2.97 -0.73
C ALA A 93 5.49 -4.20 -0.79
N GLY A 94 6.60 -4.16 -1.54
CA GLY A 94 7.59 -5.24 -1.59
C GLY A 94 8.25 -5.54 -0.24
N MET A 95 8.54 -4.49 0.55
CA MET A 95 9.05 -4.65 1.92
C MET A 95 7.98 -5.24 2.87
N GLU A 96 6.72 -4.84 2.74
CA GLU A 96 5.60 -5.41 3.50
C GLU A 96 5.41 -6.89 3.18
N ILE A 97 5.42 -7.25 1.90
CA ILE A 97 5.40 -8.65 1.44
C ILE A 97 6.56 -9.44 2.07
N ARG A 98 7.78 -8.87 2.04
CA ARG A 98 8.96 -9.49 2.63
C ARG A 98 8.79 -9.73 4.14
N ARG A 99 8.25 -8.74 4.85
CA ARG A 99 7.96 -8.84 6.29
C ARG A 99 6.90 -9.88 6.58
N GLU A 100 5.80 -9.91 5.81
CA GLU A 100 4.70 -10.87 5.98
C GLU A 100 5.15 -12.32 5.75
N ILE A 101 6.01 -12.56 4.76
CA ILE A 101 6.58 -13.89 4.50
C ILE A 101 7.47 -14.34 5.66
N TYR A 102 8.22 -13.43 6.29
CA TYR A 102 9.22 -13.80 7.29
C TYR A 102 8.66 -13.91 8.70
N ASP A 103 7.85 -12.94 9.12
CA ASP A 103 7.40 -12.80 10.52
C ASP A 103 5.88 -12.53 10.65
N GLY A 104 5.17 -12.43 9.53
CA GLY A 104 3.75 -12.10 9.49
C GLY A 104 2.82 -13.30 9.31
N ALA A 105 1.61 -13.02 8.85
CA ALA A 105 0.55 -14.00 8.60
C ALA A 105 0.93 -15.04 7.53
N LEU A 106 1.85 -14.69 6.60
CA LEU A 106 2.31 -15.57 5.53
C LEU A 106 3.45 -16.50 5.97
N SER A 107 4.03 -16.33 7.16
CA SER A 107 5.14 -17.14 7.66
C SER A 107 4.74 -18.59 7.96
N LYS A 108 3.45 -18.84 8.27
CA LYS A 108 2.91 -20.17 8.54
C LYS A 108 1.83 -20.53 7.54
N LEU A 109 2.03 -21.60 6.77
CA LEU A 109 1.10 -22.03 5.73
C LEU A 109 -0.35 -22.19 6.24
N SER A 110 -0.54 -22.68 7.47
CA SER A 110 -1.87 -22.85 8.07
C SER A 110 -2.62 -21.53 8.31
N GLN A 111 -1.91 -20.41 8.48
CA GLN A 111 -2.49 -19.09 8.67
C GLN A 111 -2.63 -18.34 7.33
N ALA A 112 -1.70 -18.57 6.41
CA ALA A 112 -1.66 -17.97 5.09
C ALA A 112 -2.74 -18.54 4.15
N LEU A 113 -3.16 -19.79 4.34
CA LEU A 113 -3.98 -20.51 3.37
C LEU A 113 -5.35 -19.88 3.13
N LEU A 114 -6.02 -19.40 4.18
CA LEU A 114 -7.32 -18.73 4.04
C LEU A 114 -7.22 -17.40 3.28
N PRO A 115 -6.33 -16.45 3.64
CA PRO A 115 -6.12 -15.24 2.85
C PRO A 115 -5.67 -15.52 1.41
N LEU A 116 -4.81 -16.53 1.20
CA LEU A 116 -4.34 -16.91 -0.13
C LEU A 116 -5.49 -17.38 -1.04
N VAL A 117 -6.31 -18.29 -0.54
CA VAL A 117 -7.45 -18.82 -1.28
C VAL A 117 -8.50 -17.73 -1.51
N ALA A 118 -8.71 -16.87 -0.53
CA ALA A 118 -9.60 -15.73 -0.64
C ALA A 118 -9.12 -14.72 -1.71
N ALA A 119 -7.82 -14.42 -1.77
CA ALA A 119 -7.24 -13.55 -2.78
C ALA A 119 -7.35 -14.14 -4.18
N VAL A 120 -7.03 -15.42 -4.35
CA VAL A 120 -7.23 -16.12 -5.63
C VAL A 120 -8.69 -16.05 -6.09
N GLY A 121 -9.64 -16.23 -5.18
CA GLY A 121 -11.07 -16.04 -5.46
C GLY A 121 -11.41 -14.60 -5.85
N GLY A 122 -10.81 -13.64 -5.13
CA GLY A 122 -10.96 -12.20 -5.37
C GLY A 122 -10.35 -11.71 -6.69
N VAL A 123 -9.49 -12.49 -7.32
CA VAL A 123 -8.93 -12.23 -8.65
C VAL A 123 -9.72 -12.96 -9.75
N ILE A 124 -9.98 -14.25 -9.57
CA ILE A 124 -10.61 -15.09 -10.61
C ILE A 124 -12.04 -14.63 -10.90
N MET A 125 -12.84 -14.37 -9.88
CA MET A 125 -14.27 -14.06 -10.05
C MET A 125 -14.50 -12.71 -10.76
N PRO A 126 -13.86 -11.60 -10.39
CA PRO A 126 -13.95 -10.36 -11.17
C PRO A 126 -13.46 -10.52 -12.60
N ALA A 127 -12.36 -11.26 -12.82
CA ALA A 127 -11.84 -11.53 -14.13
C ALA A 127 -12.84 -12.29 -15.02
N ILE A 128 -13.51 -13.34 -14.48
CA ILE A 128 -14.55 -14.08 -15.19
C ILE A 128 -15.72 -13.16 -15.53
N ILE A 129 -16.20 -12.34 -14.59
CA ILE A 129 -17.31 -11.40 -14.84
C ILE A 129 -16.89 -10.40 -15.91
N TYR A 130 -15.69 -9.86 -15.83
CA TYR A 130 -15.17 -8.91 -16.80
C TYR A 130 -15.11 -9.53 -18.21
N PHE A 131 -14.49 -10.70 -18.36
CA PHE A 131 -14.40 -11.41 -19.63
C PHE A 131 -15.76 -11.84 -20.19
N SER A 132 -16.74 -12.14 -19.34
CA SER A 132 -18.10 -12.49 -19.79
C SER A 132 -18.86 -11.32 -20.43
N ILE A 133 -18.40 -10.09 -20.22
CA ILE A 133 -19.00 -8.85 -20.75
C ILE A 133 -18.13 -8.26 -21.86
N ASN A 134 -16.80 -8.29 -21.70
CA ASN A 134 -15.83 -7.64 -22.56
C ASN A 134 -15.13 -8.66 -23.46
N HIS A 135 -15.73 -8.99 -24.60
CA HIS A 135 -15.21 -9.99 -25.56
C HIS A 135 -14.31 -9.38 -26.65
N GLY A 136 -14.29 -8.06 -26.81
CA GLY A 136 -13.48 -7.38 -27.82
C GLY A 136 -11.99 -7.44 -27.53
N PRO A 137 -11.11 -7.53 -28.54
CA PRO A 137 -9.66 -7.60 -28.31
C PRO A 137 -9.12 -6.38 -27.56
N GLU A 138 -9.64 -5.19 -27.82
CA GLU A 138 -9.22 -3.95 -27.15
C GLU A 138 -9.78 -3.82 -25.71
N THR A 139 -11.04 -4.21 -25.51
CA THR A 139 -11.71 -4.09 -24.21
C THR A 139 -11.32 -5.21 -23.25
N SER A 140 -10.94 -6.39 -23.77
CA SER A 140 -10.54 -7.54 -22.94
C SER A 140 -9.27 -7.29 -22.13
N HIS A 141 -8.37 -6.40 -22.56
CA HIS A 141 -7.16 -6.07 -21.84
C HIS A 141 -7.41 -5.51 -20.42
N GLY A 142 -8.59 -4.93 -20.17
CA GLY A 142 -8.95 -4.38 -18.87
C GLY A 142 -9.32 -5.40 -17.79
N TRP A 143 -9.20 -6.71 -18.04
CA TRP A 143 -9.66 -7.78 -17.12
C TRP A 143 -9.05 -7.72 -15.71
N ALA A 144 -7.83 -7.23 -15.59
CA ALA A 144 -7.15 -7.12 -14.30
C ALA A 144 -7.56 -5.86 -13.50
N VAL A 145 -8.22 -4.89 -14.13
CA VAL A 145 -8.64 -3.65 -13.46
C VAL A 145 -9.53 -3.93 -12.24
N PRO A 146 -10.61 -4.72 -12.32
CA PRO A 146 -11.46 -5.00 -11.16
C PRO A 146 -10.86 -6.00 -10.17
N THR A 147 -9.66 -6.53 -10.40
CA THR A 147 -9.03 -7.50 -9.50
C THR A 147 -8.19 -6.86 -8.40
N ALA A 148 -7.79 -5.60 -8.53
CA ALA A 148 -6.95 -4.90 -7.54
C ALA A 148 -7.77 -4.42 -6.34
N THR A 149 -7.14 -4.34 -5.14
CA THR A 149 -7.71 -3.77 -3.91
C THR A 149 -6.86 -2.61 -3.42
N ASP A 150 -7.49 -1.53 -2.97
CA ASP A 150 -6.81 -0.43 -2.28
C ASP A 150 -6.79 -0.69 -0.77
N ILE A 151 -5.63 -1.13 -0.26
CA ILE A 151 -5.43 -1.46 1.16
C ILE A 151 -5.68 -0.24 2.04
N ALA A 152 -5.13 0.92 1.70
CA ALA A 152 -5.21 2.12 2.53
C ALA A 152 -6.66 2.56 2.72
N PHE A 153 -7.45 2.52 1.64
CA PHE A 153 -8.85 2.88 1.68
C PHE A 153 -9.70 1.83 2.44
N ALA A 154 -9.48 0.54 2.18
CA ALA A 154 -10.22 -0.55 2.84
C ALA A 154 -9.98 -0.57 4.36
N ILE A 155 -8.71 -0.41 4.80
CA ILE A 155 -8.39 -0.33 6.23
C ILE A 155 -8.92 0.99 6.83
N GLY A 156 -8.87 2.09 6.09
CA GLY A 156 -9.46 3.36 6.51
C GLY A 156 -10.95 3.23 6.86
N ILE A 157 -11.75 2.59 6.00
CA ILE A 157 -13.17 2.33 6.27
C ILE A 157 -13.35 1.35 7.44
N LEU A 158 -12.52 0.30 7.51
CA LEU A 158 -12.56 -0.63 8.62
C LEU A 158 -12.26 0.07 9.96
N ALA A 159 -11.36 1.06 9.97
CA ALA A 159 -11.05 1.86 11.14
C ALA A 159 -12.22 2.73 11.60
N LEU A 160 -13.06 3.23 10.68
CA LEU A 160 -14.29 3.97 11.01
C LEU A 160 -15.32 3.11 11.75
N LEU A 161 -15.34 1.80 11.52
CA LEU A 161 -16.18 0.85 12.27
C LEU A 161 -15.70 0.65 13.71
N GLY A 162 -14.44 1.02 14.01
CA GLY A 162 -13.87 1.09 15.35
C GLY A 162 -13.71 -0.27 16.04
N LYS A 163 -13.92 -0.30 17.38
CA LYS A 163 -13.72 -1.48 18.23
C LYS A 163 -14.72 -2.62 17.98
N SER A 164 -15.70 -2.44 17.12
CA SER A 164 -16.73 -3.46 16.82
C SER A 164 -16.20 -4.58 15.91
N VAL A 165 -15.08 -4.37 15.27
CA VAL A 165 -14.44 -5.34 14.38
C VAL A 165 -13.35 -6.10 15.14
N PRO A 166 -13.40 -7.46 15.16
CA PRO A 166 -12.34 -8.28 15.77
C PRO A 166 -10.98 -8.00 15.15
N ASN A 167 -9.92 -7.96 15.95
CA ASN A 167 -8.55 -7.75 15.44
C ASN A 167 -8.14 -8.82 14.42
N ASN A 168 -8.56 -10.06 14.60
CA ASN A 168 -8.27 -11.13 13.65
C ASN A 168 -8.89 -10.90 12.27
N LEU A 169 -10.02 -10.17 12.19
CA LEU A 169 -10.61 -9.81 10.91
C LEU A 169 -9.76 -8.76 10.17
N ARG A 170 -9.15 -7.82 10.92
CA ARG A 170 -8.20 -6.85 10.36
C ARG A 170 -6.97 -7.55 9.80
N ILE A 171 -6.44 -8.54 10.54
CA ILE A 171 -5.30 -9.35 10.09
C ILE A 171 -5.64 -10.11 8.81
N VAL A 172 -6.83 -10.71 8.72
CA VAL A 172 -7.29 -11.41 7.50
C VAL A 172 -7.41 -10.43 6.33
N LEU A 173 -7.99 -9.24 6.53
CA LEU A 173 -8.11 -8.24 5.46
C LEU A 173 -6.72 -7.75 5.00
N LEU A 174 -5.81 -7.48 5.94
CA LEU A 174 -4.46 -7.05 5.62
C LEU A 174 -3.69 -8.12 4.84
N ALA A 175 -3.71 -9.37 5.33
CA ALA A 175 -3.05 -10.49 4.66
C ALA A 175 -3.63 -10.76 3.26
N LEU A 176 -4.98 -10.69 3.13
CA LEU A 176 -5.65 -10.82 1.83
C LEU A 176 -5.19 -9.72 0.87
N ALA A 177 -5.20 -8.47 1.32
CA ALA A 177 -4.83 -7.34 0.47
C ALA A 177 -3.34 -7.36 0.10
N THR A 178 -2.45 -7.78 1.01
CA THR A 178 -1.02 -8.00 0.68
C THR A 178 -0.83 -9.07 -0.39
N ILE A 179 -1.61 -10.16 -0.35
CA ILE A 179 -1.57 -11.21 -1.38
C ILE A 179 -2.17 -10.71 -2.69
N ASP A 180 -3.25 -9.94 -2.63
CA ASP A 180 -3.84 -9.27 -3.81
C ASP A 180 -2.81 -8.39 -4.52
N ASP A 181 -2.02 -7.61 -3.76
CA ASP A 181 -0.95 -6.79 -4.32
C ASP A 181 0.14 -7.63 -4.98
N ILE A 182 0.53 -8.78 -4.37
CA ILE A 182 1.47 -9.72 -5.00
C ILE A 182 0.93 -10.20 -6.35
N ILE A 183 -0.33 -10.61 -6.38
CA ILE A 183 -0.97 -11.10 -7.60
C ILE A 183 -1.07 -9.97 -8.64
N ALA A 184 -1.47 -8.77 -8.24
CA ALA A 184 -1.55 -7.61 -9.12
C ALA A 184 -0.18 -7.26 -9.74
N ILE A 185 0.89 -7.26 -8.93
CA ILE A 185 2.27 -7.05 -9.39
C ILE A 185 2.69 -8.10 -10.43
N LEU A 186 2.38 -9.38 -10.18
CA LEU A 186 2.68 -10.46 -11.12
C LEU A 186 1.88 -10.32 -12.42
N ILE A 187 0.60 -9.93 -12.33
CA ILE A 187 -0.24 -9.67 -13.50
C ILE A 187 0.34 -8.51 -14.31
N ILE A 188 0.72 -7.40 -13.67
CA ILE A 188 1.33 -6.26 -14.33
C ILE A 188 2.63 -6.67 -15.04
N ALA A 189 3.49 -7.42 -14.35
CA ALA A 189 4.77 -7.85 -14.91
C ALA A 189 4.63 -8.77 -16.14
N ILE A 190 3.60 -9.65 -16.14
CA ILE A 190 3.44 -10.67 -17.18
C ILE A 190 2.57 -10.17 -18.35
N PHE A 191 1.48 -9.46 -18.06
CA PHE A 191 0.45 -9.14 -19.07
C PHE A 191 0.51 -7.70 -19.58
N TYR A 192 1.13 -6.75 -18.83
CA TYR A 192 1.13 -5.32 -19.16
C TYR A 192 2.53 -4.77 -19.49
N SER A 193 3.50 -5.63 -19.80
CA SER A 193 4.81 -5.21 -20.30
C SER A 193 4.73 -4.87 -21.80
N ASN A 194 5.32 -3.74 -22.20
CA ASN A 194 5.31 -3.22 -23.58
C ASN A 194 6.41 -3.84 -24.43
N GLY A 195 6.41 -5.18 -24.57
CA GLY A 195 7.48 -5.91 -25.25
C GLY A 195 8.71 -6.12 -24.37
N PHE A 196 9.62 -6.99 -24.79
CA PHE A 196 10.83 -7.29 -24.04
C PHE A 196 12.06 -6.92 -24.86
N ASP A 197 12.76 -5.84 -24.48
CA ASP A 197 14.04 -5.45 -25.09
C ASP A 197 15.20 -5.95 -24.22
N VAL A 198 16.03 -6.79 -24.84
CA VAL A 198 17.19 -7.40 -24.17
C VAL A 198 18.25 -6.37 -23.81
N THR A 199 18.26 -5.20 -24.43
CA THR A 199 19.32 -4.17 -24.22
C THR A 199 19.34 -3.60 -22.81
N GLY A 200 18.21 -3.54 -22.11
CA GLY A 200 18.14 -3.10 -20.72
C GLY A 200 18.51 -4.16 -19.69
N LEU A 201 18.49 -5.46 -20.09
CA LEU A 201 18.71 -6.58 -19.18
C LEU A 201 20.10 -6.57 -18.49
N PRO A 202 21.22 -6.29 -19.19
CA PRO A 202 22.53 -6.21 -18.54
C PRO A 202 22.58 -5.13 -17.45
N ILE A 203 21.90 -3.99 -17.65
CA ILE A 203 21.87 -2.90 -16.68
C ILE A 203 21.06 -3.35 -15.44
N ALA A 204 19.89 -3.96 -15.64
CA ALA A 204 19.08 -4.47 -14.55
C ALA A 204 19.79 -5.58 -13.76
N CYS A 205 20.43 -6.54 -14.44
CA CYS A 205 21.21 -7.59 -13.81
C CYS A 205 22.40 -7.03 -13.02
N LEU A 206 23.14 -6.08 -13.59
CA LEU A 206 24.26 -5.41 -12.90
C LEU A 206 23.77 -4.72 -11.63
N ALA A 207 22.63 -4.01 -11.70
CA ALA A 207 22.04 -3.35 -10.55
C ALA A 207 21.67 -4.36 -9.43
N ILE A 208 21.06 -5.49 -9.78
CA ILE A 208 20.73 -6.55 -8.82
C ILE A 208 21.99 -7.14 -8.19
N ILE A 209 23.04 -7.40 -8.99
CA ILE A 209 24.32 -7.91 -8.48
C ILE A 209 24.93 -6.92 -7.48
N ILE A 210 24.94 -5.62 -7.80
CA ILE A 210 25.44 -4.58 -6.89
C ILE A 210 24.59 -4.56 -5.61
N LEU A 211 23.25 -4.61 -5.69
CA LEU A 211 22.37 -4.63 -4.54
C LEU A 211 22.65 -5.82 -3.61
N VAL A 212 22.75 -7.02 -4.18
CA VAL A 212 23.05 -8.24 -3.42
C VAL A 212 24.45 -8.18 -2.80
N PHE A 213 25.43 -7.66 -3.53
CA PHE A 213 26.80 -7.48 -3.04
C PHE A 213 26.88 -6.48 -1.87
N LEU A 214 26.20 -5.35 -1.95
CA LEU A 214 26.11 -4.37 -0.86
C LEU A 214 25.47 -4.97 0.40
N GLN A 215 24.46 -5.81 0.23
CA GLN A 215 23.82 -6.54 1.34
C GLN A 215 24.77 -7.58 1.95
N TRP A 216 25.52 -8.30 1.11
CA TRP A 216 26.48 -9.30 1.56
C TRP A 216 27.62 -8.68 2.40
N ILE A 217 28.09 -7.49 2.03
CA ILE A 217 29.07 -6.71 2.82
C ILE A 217 28.45 -6.18 4.12
N GLY A 218 27.11 -6.14 4.24
CA GLY A 218 26.42 -5.64 5.44
C GLY A 218 26.30 -4.12 5.51
N ILE A 219 26.29 -3.42 4.37
CA ILE A 219 26.09 -1.98 4.30
C ILE A 219 24.61 -1.67 4.57
N ASN A 220 24.33 -0.92 5.63
CA ASN A 220 22.97 -0.58 6.08
C ASN A 220 22.55 0.87 5.80
N SER A 221 23.34 1.63 5.00
CA SER A 221 23.04 3.02 4.65
C SER A 221 22.06 3.07 3.48
N ALA A 222 20.85 3.59 3.67
CA ALA A 222 19.85 3.72 2.62
C ALA A 222 20.33 4.54 1.41
N LEU A 223 21.17 5.56 1.62
CA LEU A 223 21.69 6.41 0.55
C LEU A 223 22.54 5.65 -0.48
N ILE A 224 23.27 4.63 -0.03
CA ILE A 224 24.14 3.82 -0.92
C ILE A 224 23.30 2.96 -1.87
N TYR A 225 22.09 2.59 -1.44
CA TYR A 225 21.15 1.80 -2.26
C TYR A 225 20.40 2.62 -3.32
N VAL A 226 20.40 3.97 -3.23
CA VAL A 226 19.71 4.84 -4.18
C VAL A 226 20.28 4.69 -5.59
N LEU A 227 21.61 4.66 -5.75
CA LEU A 227 22.24 4.55 -7.06
C LEU A 227 21.93 3.20 -7.75
N PRO A 228 22.13 2.04 -7.12
CA PRO A 228 21.74 0.75 -7.73
C PRO A 228 20.23 0.64 -7.97
N ALA A 229 19.39 1.23 -7.11
CA ALA A 229 17.95 1.28 -7.31
C ALA A 229 17.58 2.09 -8.56
N ALA A 230 18.22 3.25 -8.77
CA ALA A 230 18.04 4.06 -9.98
C ALA A 230 18.52 3.33 -11.24
N LEU A 231 19.64 2.59 -11.16
CA LEU A 231 20.11 1.75 -12.26
C LEU A 231 19.13 0.62 -12.59
N LEU A 232 18.54 -0.02 -11.56
CA LEU A 232 17.53 -1.05 -11.76
C LEU A 232 16.28 -0.47 -12.43
N TRP A 233 15.82 0.70 -11.95
CA TRP A 233 14.70 1.42 -12.53
C TRP A 233 14.91 1.75 -14.02
N LEU A 234 16.09 2.30 -14.35
CA LEU A 234 16.49 2.60 -15.74
C LEU A 234 16.61 1.33 -16.59
N GLY A 235 17.20 0.27 -16.05
CA GLY A 235 17.34 -1.01 -16.75
C GLY A 235 16.00 -1.61 -17.11
N LEU A 236 15.02 -1.62 -16.18
CA LEU A 236 13.68 -2.11 -16.45
C LEU A 236 12.93 -1.22 -17.45
N MET A 237 13.07 0.11 -17.35
CA MET A 237 12.49 1.04 -18.32
C MET A 237 12.99 0.77 -19.75
N ILE A 238 14.28 0.51 -19.94
CA ILE A 238 14.86 0.18 -21.24
C ILE A 238 14.41 -1.21 -21.71
N CYS A 239 14.20 -2.16 -20.79
CA CYS A 239 13.62 -3.48 -21.11
C CYS A 239 12.18 -3.44 -21.60
N GLY A 240 11.46 -2.31 -21.50
CA GLY A 240 10.03 -2.24 -21.77
C GLY A 240 9.17 -2.78 -20.63
N ILE A 241 9.77 -3.08 -19.48
CA ILE A 241 9.07 -3.49 -18.24
C ILE A 241 8.76 -2.24 -17.45
N HIS A 242 7.59 -2.21 -16.79
CA HIS A 242 7.21 -1.04 -15.97
C HIS A 242 8.26 -0.73 -14.91
N PRO A 243 8.83 0.49 -14.91
CA PRO A 243 9.92 0.88 -14.01
C PRO A 243 9.55 0.76 -12.54
N SER A 244 8.26 0.94 -12.20
CA SER A 244 7.74 0.82 -10.83
C SER A 244 7.99 -0.56 -10.20
N LEU A 245 8.14 -1.63 -11.01
CA LEU A 245 8.49 -2.98 -10.52
C LEU A 245 9.89 -3.04 -9.89
N SER A 246 10.79 -2.10 -10.20
CA SER A 246 12.09 -1.99 -9.53
C SER A 246 11.92 -1.78 -8.02
N GLY A 247 10.88 -1.05 -7.60
CA GLY A 247 10.53 -0.88 -6.19
C GLY A 247 10.23 -2.21 -5.52
N VAL A 248 9.40 -3.06 -6.16
CA VAL A 248 9.07 -4.39 -5.63
C VAL A 248 10.31 -5.26 -5.47
N ILE A 249 11.15 -5.33 -6.52
CA ILE A 249 12.39 -6.12 -6.50
C ILE A 249 13.30 -5.66 -5.36
N LEU A 250 13.49 -4.34 -5.22
CA LEU A 250 14.29 -3.77 -4.14
C LEU A 250 13.68 -4.05 -2.76
N GLY A 251 12.35 -3.95 -2.62
CA GLY A 251 11.63 -4.26 -1.40
C GLY A 251 11.77 -5.72 -0.98
N LEU A 252 11.60 -6.65 -1.92
CA LEU A 252 11.78 -8.08 -1.68
C LEU A 252 13.23 -8.47 -1.37
N LEU A 253 14.20 -7.75 -1.91
CA LEU A 253 15.62 -7.94 -1.60
C LEU A 253 15.99 -7.36 -0.22
N THR A 254 15.17 -6.49 0.37
CA THR A 254 15.48 -5.87 1.68
C THR A 254 15.62 -6.92 2.78
N PRO A 255 16.70 -6.87 3.61
CA PRO A 255 16.92 -7.88 4.65
C PRO A 255 15.81 -7.90 5.70
N ALA A 256 15.22 -9.07 5.90
CA ALA A 256 14.16 -9.31 6.90
C ALA A 256 14.70 -9.72 8.27
N LEU A 257 15.98 -10.08 8.35
CA LEU A 257 16.64 -10.44 9.61
C LEU A 257 17.48 -9.28 10.13
N PRO A 258 17.52 -9.07 11.44
CA PRO A 258 18.47 -8.13 12.03
C PRO A 258 19.91 -8.59 11.75
N PRO A 259 20.84 -7.65 11.56
CA PRO A 259 22.24 -7.99 11.31
C PRO A 259 22.82 -8.79 12.50
N ARG A 260 23.51 -9.86 12.20
CA ARG A 260 24.22 -10.63 13.23
C ARG A 260 25.32 -9.76 13.84
N SER A 261 25.17 -9.35 15.08
CA SER A 261 26.21 -8.65 15.83
C SER A 261 26.92 -9.64 16.76
N LEU A 262 28.25 -9.49 16.90
CA LEU A 262 29.05 -10.30 17.83
C LEU A 262 28.66 -10.11 19.30
N ILE A 263 28.09 -8.95 19.63
CA ILE A 263 27.56 -8.61 20.96
C ILE A 263 26.05 -8.44 20.83
N SER A 264 25.29 -9.07 21.71
CA SER A 264 23.82 -8.92 21.75
C SER A 264 23.45 -7.43 21.82
N PRO A 265 22.48 -6.96 21.01
CA PRO A 265 21.98 -5.58 21.14
C PRO A 265 21.49 -5.24 22.54
N ILE A 266 20.93 -6.23 23.26
CA ILE A 266 20.46 -6.09 24.65
C ILE A 266 21.63 -5.85 25.60
N ASP A 267 22.74 -6.56 25.43
CA ASP A 267 23.92 -6.40 26.26
C ASP A 267 24.60 -5.04 26.05
N ARG A 268 24.64 -4.56 24.79
CA ARG A 268 25.10 -3.19 24.47
C ARG A 268 24.23 -2.13 25.08
N MET A 269 22.89 -2.32 25.05
CA MET A 269 21.94 -1.39 25.64
C MET A 269 22.09 -1.35 27.16
N SER A 270 22.26 -2.52 27.80
CA SER A 270 22.50 -2.61 29.25
C SER A 270 23.79 -1.92 29.67
N TYR A 271 24.88 -2.12 28.94
CA TYR A 271 26.16 -1.45 29.16
C TYR A 271 26.06 0.07 29.00
N ALA A 272 25.36 0.54 27.97
CA ALA A 272 25.13 1.97 27.75
C ALA A 272 24.27 2.60 28.84
N LEU A 273 23.24 1.89 29.32
CA LEU A 273 22.42 2.32 30.47
C LEU A 273 23.22 2.37 31.78
N GLU A 274 24.14 1.44 31.98
CA GLU A 274 25.02 1.43 33.15
C GLU A 274 25.97 2.64 33.17
N ILE A 275 26.51 3.04 31.99
CA ILE A 275 27.29 4.28 31.86
C ILE A 275 26.45 5.50 32.26
N LEU A 276 25.20 5.59 31.77
CA LEU A 276 24.32 6.72 32.07
C LEU A 276 23.88 6.77 33.54
N LYS A 277 23.80 5.61 34.20
CA LYS A 277 23.39 5.51 35.60
C LYS A 277 24.53 5.85 36.58
N ASN A 278 25.76 5.48 36.27
CA ASN A 278 26.90 5.54 37.16
C ASN A 278 27.71 6.83 37.02
N GLU A 279 27.58 7.58 35.93
CA GLU A 279 28.33 8.83 35.72
C GLU A 279 27.42 10.07 35.86
N LYS A 280 27.95 11.10 36.52
CA LYS A 280 27.25 12.40 36.63
C LYS A 280 27.36 13.16 35.28
N PRO A 281 26.30 13.88 34.88
CA PRO A 281 26.25 14.60 33.58
C PRO A 281 27.36 15.68 33.43
N GLU A 282 27.87 16.19 34.56
CA GLU A 282 28.83 17.29 34.59
C GLU A 282 30.27 16.83 34.29
N ASP A 283 30.60 15.53 34.48
CA ASP A 283 31.97 15.04 34.38
C ASP A 283 32.33 14.42 33.01
N SER A 284 31.36 14.11 32.15
CA SER A 284 31.65 13.33 30.94
C SER A 284 30.57 13.45 29.81
N ALA A 285 30.37 14.66 29.27
CA ALA A 285 29.44 14.90 28.18
C ALA A 285 29.72 13.98 26.93
N SER A 286 30.99 13.61 26.74
CA SER A 286 31.40 12.68 25.64
C SER A 286 30.93 11.25 25.90
N LYS A 287 31.00 10.75 27.13
CA LYS A 287 30.56 9.41 27.51
C LYS A 287 29.04 9.29 27.51
N HIS A 288 28.32 10.33 27.96
CA HIS A 288 26.87 10.39 27.83
C HIS A 288 26.41 10.36 26.36
N ARG A 289 27.10 11.14 25.53
CA ARG A 289 26.83 11.15 24.08
C ARG A 289 27.12 9.77 23.46
N PHE A 290 28.22 9.13 23.85
CA PHE A 290 28.56 7.78 23.40
C PHE A 290 27.48 6.78 23.84
N ALA A 291 27.07 6.79 25.12
CA ALA A 291 26.04 5.90 25.64
C ALA A 291 24.69 6.09 24.92
N LEU A 292 24.27 7.35 24.66
CA LEU A 292 23.06 7.64 23.88
C LEU A 292 23.16 7.13 22.42
N LEU A 293 24.33 7.24 21.80
CA LEU A 293 24.58 6.70 20.46
C LEU A 293 24.54 5.18 20.45
N GLU A 294 25.09 4.51 21.49
CA GLU A 294 25.04 3.05 21.60
C GLU A 294 23.63 2.53 21.88
N ILE A 295 22.82 3.22 22.68
CA ILE A 295 21.39 2.91 22.87
C ILE A 295 20.66 3.00 21.53
N LYS A 296 20.85 4.09 20.79
CA LYS A 296 20.20 4.29 19.49
C LYS A 296 20.62 3.25 18.43
N LYS A 297 21.91 2.86 18.44
CA LYS A 297 22.41 1.77 17.56
C LYS A 297 21.85 0.41 17.97
N SER A 298 21.73 0.17 19.28
CA SER A 298 21.19 -1.09 19.80
C SER A 298 19.70 -1.23 19.50
N GLU A 299 18.91 -0.16 19.69
CA GLU A 299 17.51 -0.09 19.27
C GLU A 299 17.38 -0.40 17.76
N ALA A 300 18.20 0.24 16.94
CA ALA A 300 18.22 -0.01 15.50
C ALA A 300 18.70 -1.43 15.13
N ALA A 301 19.40 -2.15 15.98
CA ALA A 301 19.86 -3.51 15.75
C ALA A 301 18.88 -4.59 16.24
N VAL A 302 17.91 -4.24 17.08
CA VAL A 302 16.83 -5.15 17.53
C VAL A 302 15.83 -5.38 16.40
N ASP A 303 15.44 -4.31 15.70
CA ASP A 303 14.45 -4.39 14.63
C ASP A 303 15.08 -4.79 13.29
N ALA A 304 14.38 -5.64 12.55
CA ALA A 304 14.79 -5.97 11.19
C ALA A 304 14.85 -4.71 10.30
N PRO A 305 15.85 -4.59 9.41
CA PRO A 305 15.97 -3.44 8.50
C PRO A 305 14.67 -3.17 7.71
N VAL A 306 13.99 -4.22 7.26
CA VAL A 306 12.71 -4.12 6.54
C VAL A 306 11.65 -3.42 7.39
N SER A 307 11.49 -3.76 8.66
CA SER A 307 10.47 -3.16 9.54
C SER A 307 10.72 -1.68 9.79
N ARG A 308 11.99 -1.29 9.99
CA ARG A 308 12.40 0.12 10.15
C ARG A 308 12.15 0.96 8.90
N LEU A 309 12.46 0.41 7.72
CA LEU A 309 12.26 1.10 6.44
C LEU A 309 10.75 1.24 6.14
N VAL A 310 9.96 0.18 6.37
CA VAL A 310 8.50 0.27 6.25
C VAL A 310 7.97 1.37 7.17
N ALA A 311 8.33 1.38 8.44
CA ALA A 311 7.87 2.40 9.38
C ALA A 311 8.29 3.84 8.99
N ALA A 312 9.45 4.00 8.34
CA ALA A 312 9.93 5.30 7.87
C ALA A 312 9.23 5.76 6.58
N PHE A 313 8.97 4.87 5.64
CA PHE A 313 8.42 5.22 4.33
C PHE A 313 6.88 5.17 4.26
N SER A 314 6.21 4.30 5.05
CA SER A 314 4.73 4.20 5.01
C SER A 314 4.01 5.53 5.22
N PRO A 315 4.41 6.44 6.14
CA PRO A 315 3.76 7.72 6.26
C PRO A 315 3.85 8.58 4.99
N TRP A 316 4.98 8.55 4.29
CA TRP A 316 5.17 9.27 3.03
C TRP A 316 4.31 8.69 1.91
N VAL A 317 4.24 7.36 1.85
CA VAL A 317 3.36 6.67 0.90
C VAL A 317 1.91 7.04 1.15
N LEU A 318 1.44 6.91 2.39
CA LEU A 318 0.03 7.09 2.74
C LEU A 318 -0.44 8.55 2.65
N PHE A 319 0.40 9.52 3.05
CA PHE A 319 -0.02 10.93 3.15
C PHE A 319 0.47 11.83 2.03
N VAL A 320 1.43 11.39 1.23
CA VAL A 320 1.97 12.18 0.12
C VAL A 320 1.79 11.47 -1.21
N ILE A 321 2.31 10.26 -1.36
CA ILE A 321 2.36 9.56 -2.66
C ILE A 321 0.96 9.17 -3.12
N MET A 322 0.17 8.51 -2.27
CA MET A 322 -1.18 8.07 -2.62
C MET A 322 -2.14 9.24 -2.90
N PRO A 323 -2.20 10.31 -2.07
CA PRO A 323 -2.99 11.49 -2.40
C PRO A 323 -2.51 12.21 -3.67
N LEU A 324 -1.19 12.28 -3.91
CA LEU A 324 -0.65 12.88 -5.13
C LEU A 324 -1.01 12.05 -6.37
N PHE A 325 -0.94 10.71 -6.25
CA PHE A 325 -1.40 9.80 -7.31
C PHE A 325 -2.90 9.97 -7.60
N ALA A 326 -3.72 10.09 -6.55
CA ALA A 326 -5.15 10.35 -6.71
C ALA A 326 -5.41 11.71 -7.39
N LEU A 327 -4.68 12.76 -6.99
CA LEU A 327 -4.76 14.06 -7.66
C LEU A 327 -4.39 13.95 -9.14
N ALA A 328 -3.35 13.22 -9.50
CA ALA A 328 -2.91 13.11 -10.89
C ALA A 328 -3.84 12.24 -11.77
N ASN A 329 -4.50 11.23 -11.19
CA ASN A 329 -5.16 10.18 -11.97
C ASN A 329 -6.69 10.10 -11.78
N ALA A 330 -7.25 10.57 -10.65
CA ALA A 330 -8.68 10.47 -10.38
C ALA A 330 -9.48 11.68 -10.91
N GLY A 331 -8.81 12.69 -11.48
CA GLY A 331 -9.48 13.83 -12.09
C GLY A 331 -10.05 13.49 -13.46
N ILE A 332 -11.26 12.95 -13.48
CA ILE A 332 -11.98 12.54 -14.69
C ILE A 332 -12.90 13.68 -15.10
N ASP A 333 -12.89 14.02 -16.37
CA ASP A 333 -13.91 14.90 -16.97
C ASP A 333 -15.13 14.05 -17.33
N ILE A 334 -16.18 14.15 -16.53
CA ILE A 334 -17.42 13.36 -16.68
C ILE A 334 -18.11 13.69 -18.00
N SER A 335 -17.91 14.88 -18.56
CA SER A 335 -18.51 15.28 -19.82
C SER A 335 -17.88 14.56 -21.03
N ASN A 336 -16.65 14.08 -20.90
CA ASN A 336 -15.91 13.35 -21.93
C ASN A 336 -16.14 11.83 -21.88
N VAL A 337 -16.85 11.32 -20.85
CA VAL A 337 -17.21 9.91 -20.79
C VAL A 337 -18.36 9.65 -21.77
N ASP A 338 -18.03 8.99 -22.88
CA ASP A 338 -19.05 8.64 -23.87
C ASP A 338 -19.80 7.37 -23.45
N PHE A 339 -20.99 7.55 -22.88
CA PHE A 339 -21.89 6.45 -22.51
C PHE A 339 -22.61 5.82 -23.74
N ALA A 340 -22.58 6.47 -24.89
CA ALA A 340 -23.18 5.96 -26.11
C ALA A 340 -22.21 5.04 -26.88
N ASP A 341 -20.89 5.18 -26.66
CA ASP A 341 -19.92 4.26 -27.23
C ASP A 341 -20.02 2.89 -26.54
N HIS A 342 -20.19 1.85 -27.37
CA HIS A 342 -20.38 0.48 -26.93
C HIS A 342 -19.18 -0.03 -26.13
N SER A 343 -17.95 0.30 -26.54
CA SER A 343 -16.71 -0.13 -25.89
C SER A 343 -16.57 0.47 -24.49
N SER A 344 -16.81 1.77 -24.36
CA SER A 344 -16.80 2.49 -23.09
C SER A 344 -17.88 1.96 -22.14
N PHE A 345 -19.09 1.71 -22.65
CA PHE A 345 -20.21 1.21 -21.84
C PHE A 345 -19.94 -0.19 -21.27
N ILE A 346 -19.43 -1.14 -22.09
CA ILE A 346 -19.12 -2.50 -21.61
C ILE A 346 -17.94 -2.52 -20.62
N ILE A 347 -16.94 -1.61 -20.77
CA ILE A 347 -15.86 -1.43 -19.81
C ILE A 347 -16.41 -0.94 -18.47
N ILE A 348 -17.33 0.04 -18.48
CA ILE A 348 -17.97 0.56 -17.27
C ILE A 348 -18.70 -0.57 -16.51
N ILE A 349 -19.52 -1.33 -17.23
CA ILE A 349 -20.29 -2.43 -16.62
C ILE A 349 -19.36 -3.53 -16.12
N GLY A 350 -18.41 -3.98 -16.94
CA GLY A 350 -17.49 -5.06 -16.59
C GLY A 350 -16.63 -4.72 -15.38
N THR A 351 -16.06 -3.52 -15.34
CA THR A 351 -15.25 -3.04 -14.20
C THR A 351 -16.11 -2.84 -12.95
N GLY A 352 -17.26 -2.17 -13.07
CA GLY A 352 -18.16 -1.89 -11.96
C GLY A 352 -18.71 -3.17 -11.31
N LEU A 353 -19.25 -4.10 -12.11
CA LEU A 353 -19.75 -5.38 -11.62
C LEU A 353 -18.62 -6.26 -11.06
N GLY A 354 -17.46 -6.23 -11.69
CA GLY A 354 -16.27 -6.94 -11.19
C GLY A 354 -15.88 -6.49 -9.77
N LEU A 355 -15.88 -5.19 -9.49
CA LEU A 355 -15.57 -4.65 -8.17
C LEU A 355 -16.70 -4.88 -7.16
N ILE A 356 -17.95 -4.52 -7.52
CA ILE A 356 -19.08 -4.50 -6.58
C ILE A 356 -19.57 -5.92 -6.23
N ILE A 357 -19.58 -6.82 -7.21
CA ILE A 357 -20.13 -8.18 -7.08
C ILE A 357 -19.03 -9.22 -7.18
N GLY A 358 -18.19 -9.14 -8.19
CA GLY A 358 -17.19 -10.16 -8.49
C GLY A 358 -16.23 -10.40 -7.35
N LYS A 359 -15.66 -9.33 -6.82
CA LYS A 359 -14.65 -9.42 -5.77
C LYS A 359 -15.23 -9.91 -4.43
N PRO A 360 -16.33 -9.34 -3.90
CA PRO A 360 -16.95 -9.88 -2.69
C PRO A 360 -17.39 -11.34 -2.84
N LEU A 361 -17.99 -11.68 -3.98
CA LEU A 361 -18.45 -13.04 -4.25
C LEU A 361 -17.28 -14.01 -4.35
N GLY A 362 -16.21 -13.65 -5.06
CA GLY A 362 -15.01 -14.47 -5.20
C GLY A 362 -14.33 -14.75 -3.86
N ILE A 363 -14.10 -13.70 -3.06
CA ILE A 363 -13.49 -13.82 -1.74
C ILE A 363 -14.33 -14.73 -0.83
N VAL A 364 -15.64 -14.51 -0.75
CA VAL A 364 -16.51 -15.26 0.18
C VAL A 364 -16.74 -16.69 -0.31
N LEU A 365 -17.06 -16.87 -1.60
CA LEU A 365 -17.40 -18.19 -2.16
C LEU A 365 -16.20 -19.13 -2.11
N ILE A 366 -15.05 -18.71 -2.61
CA ILE A 366 -13.86 -19.55 -2.67
C ILE A 366 -13.35 -19.86 -1.26
N SER A 367 -13.38 -18.89 -0.34
CA SER A 367 -13.09 -19.14 1.08
C SER A 367 -14.07 -20.14 1.70
N PHE A 368 -15.38 -20.05 1.38
CA PHE A 368 -16.38 -20.99 1.88
C PHE A 368 -16.13 -22.42 1.37
N ILE A 369 -15.83 -22.56 0.08
CA ILE A 369 -15.50 -23.84 -0.53
C ILE A 369 -14.26 -24.43 0.15
N ALA A 370 -13.19 -23.65 0.32
CA ALA A 370 -11.94 -24.13 0.93
C ALA A 370 -12.14 -24.60 2.39
N VAL A 371 -12.89 -23.83 3.18
CA VAL A 371 -13.22 -24.21 4.57
C VAL A 371 -14.11 -25.46 4.59
N ARG A 372 -15.08 -25.57 3.67
CA ARG A 372 -15.99 -26.73 3.59
C ARG A 372 -15.25 -28.02 3.22
N PHE A 373 -14.20 -27.94 2.39
CA PHE A 373 -13.33 -29.08 2.05
C PHE A 373 -12.24 -29.34 3.09
N GLY A 374 -12.19 -28.57 4.19
CA GLY A 374 -11.21 -28.76 5.24
C GLY A 374 -9.78 -28.32 4.87
N LEU A 375 -9.61 -27.54 3.79
CA LEU A 375 -8.30 -27.03 3.38
C LEU A 375 -7.76 -25.97 4.35
N CYS A 376 -8.65 -25.16 4.92
CA CYS A 376 -8.31 -24.12 5.89
C CYS A 376 -9.41 -23.92 6.92
N ASN A 377 -9.09 -23.22 8.01
CA ASN A 377 -10.05 -22.90 9.06
C ASN A 377 -10.21 -21.38 9.19
N LEU A 378 -11.40 -20.94 9.61
CA LEU A 378 -11.60 -19.55 9.98
C LEU A 378 -10.78 -19.22 11.24
N PRO A 379 -10.07 -18.07 11.28
CA PRO A 379 -9.36 -17.64 12.48
C PRO A 379 -10.31 -17.46 13.66
N SER A 380 -9.79 -17.59 14.87
CA SER A 380 -10.57 -17.43 16.10
C SER A 380 -11.27 -16.06 16.15
N GLY A 381 -12.59 -16.07 16.42
CA GLY A 381 -13.39 -14.84 16.47
C GLY A 381 -13.84 -14.27 15.12
N VAL A 382 -13.40 -14.86 14.00
CA VAL A 382 -13.90 -14.52 12.66
C VAL A 382 -15.05 -15.46 12.30
N ASN A 383 -16.13 -14.89 11.79
CA ASN A 383 -17.30 -15.61 11.31
C ASN A 383 -17.60 -15.26 9.84
N TRP A 384 -18.51 -15.98 9.20
CA TRP A 384 -18.87 -15.75 7.80
C TRP A 384 -19.40 -14.32 7.53
N ARG A 385 -20.04 -13.69 8.53
CA ARG A 385 -20.46 -12.29 8.42
C ARG A 385 -19.25 -11.36 8.36
N GLY A 386 -18.18 -11.66 9.09
CA GLY A 386 -16.92 -10.95 8.98
C GLY A 386 -16.28 -11.15 7.61
N MET A 387 -16.32 -12.38 7.05
CA MET A 387 -15.80 -12.65 5.70
C MET A 387 -16.56 -11.90 4.61
N VAL A 388 -17.88 -11.73 4.75
CA VAL A 388 -18.67 -10.87 3.85
C VAL A 388 -18.22 -9.41 3.95
N LEU A 389 -17.94 -8.90 5.15
CA LEU A 389 -17.41 -7.55 5.33
C LEU A 389 -16.04 -7.41 4.65
N VAL A 390 -15.14 -8.40 4.83
CA VAL A 390 -13.84 -8.44 4.14
C VAL A 390 -14.02 -8.43 2.62
N GLY A 391 -14.96 -9.22 2.10
CA GLY A 391 -15.28 -9.24 0.67
C GLY A 391 -15.75 -7.88 0.14
N LEU A 392 -16.69 -7.23 0.84
CA LEU A 392 -17.19 -5.90 0.46
C LEU A 392 -16.09 -4.84 0.48
N LEU A 393 -15.22 -4.85 1.49
CA LEU A 393 -14.09 -3.93 1.57
C LEU A 393 -13.01 -4.26 0.52
N GLY A 394 -12.81 -5.53 0.19
CA GLY A 394 -11.96 -5.98 -0.89
C GLY A 394 -12.40 -5.46 -2.27
N GLY A 395 -13.69 -5.16 -2.47
CA GLY A 395 -14.21 -4.54 -3.70
C GLY A 395 -13.81 -3.08 -3.90
N ILE A 396 -13.10 -2.46 -2.95
CA ILE A 396 -12.58 -1.10 -3.08
C ILE A 396 -11.27 -1.16 -3.83
N GLY A 397 -11.28 -0.97 -5.15
CA GLY A 397 -10.07 -1.05 -5.99
C GLY A 397 -9.30 0.27 -6.10
N PHE A 398 -10.01 1.37 -6.09
CA PHE A 398 -9.61 2.77 -6.17
C PHE A 398 -8.22 3.03 -6.81
N THR A 399 -7.20 3.43 -6.06
CA THR A 399 -5.88 3.83 -6.61
C THR A 399 -5.19 2.69 -7.35
N MET A 400 -5.24 1.46 -6.83
CA MET A 400 -4.61 0.31 -7.48
C MET A 400 -5.34 -0.10 -8.76
N ALA A 401 -6.67 -0.04 -8.77
CA ALA A 401 -7.45 -0.29 -9.98
C ALA A 401 -7.23 0.81 -11.03
N ILE A 402 -7.14 2.09 -10.64
CA ILE A 402 -6.79 3.20 -11.55
C ILE A 402 -5.38 2.98 -12.12
N PHE A 403 -4.39 2.61 -11.31
CA PHE A 403 -3.05 2.30 -11.78
C PHE A 403 -3.06 1.16 -12.80
N THR A 404 -3.78 0.07 -12.51
CA THR A 404 -3.92 -1.04 -13.47
C THR A 404 -4.63 -0.59 -14.75
N ALA A 405 -5.64 0.28 -14.66
CA ALA A 405 -6.34 0.82 -15.82
C ALA A 405 -5.43 1.68 -16.71
N THR A 406 -4.53 2.49 -16.14
CA THR A 406 -3.54 3.28 -16.91
C THR A 406 -2.56 2.39 -17.68
N LEU A 407 -2.34 1.15 -17.22
CA LEU A 407 -1.50 0.17 -17.90
C LEU A 407 -2.28 -0.65 -18.94
N ALA A 408 -3.57 -0.87 -18.69
CA ALA A 408 -4.42 -1.72 -19.50
C ALA A 408 -4.95 -1.02 -20.76
N PHE A 409 -5.23 0.29 -20.67
CA PHE A 409 -5.88 1.03 -21.75
C PHE A 409 -4.97 2.10 -22.32
N SER A 410 -4.68 2.01 -23.61
CA SER A 410 -3.93 3.01 -24.37
C SER A 410 -4.82 4.12 -24.94
N HIS A 411 -6.13 3.85 -25.13
CA HIS A 411 -7.09 4.82 -25.65
C HIS A 411 -7.66 5.67 -24.53
N PRO A 412 -7.59 7.03 -24.62
CA PRO A 412 -8.06 7.92 -23.57
C PRO A 412 -9.52 7.70 -23.18
N GLU A 413 -10.42 7.47 -24.15
CA GLU A 413 -11.85 7.26 -23.92
C GLU A 413 -12.13 6.01 -23.07
N GLN A 414 -11.45 4.89 -23.38
CA GLN A 414 -11.55 3.65 -22.61
C GLN A 414 -10.97 3.80 -21.19
N LEU A 415 -9.87 4.54 -21.06
CA LEU A 415 -9.26 4.83 -19.78
C LEU A 415 -10.17 5.67 -18.90
N GLU A 416 -10.78 6.74 -19.44
CA GLU A 416 -11.73 7.58 -18.71
C GLU A 416 -12.98 6.78 -18.29
N ALA A 417 -13.51 5.93 -19.15
CA ALA A 417 -14.61 5.01 -18.85
C ALA A 417 -14.24 4.03 -17.70
N ALA A 418 -13.04 3.44 -17.75
CA ALA A 418 -12.54 2.56 -16.69
C ALA A 418 -12.37 3.28 -15.36
N LYS A 419 -11.75 4.46 -15.35
CA LYS A 419 -11.59 5.29 -14.16
C LYS A 419 -12.95 5.65 -13.54
N PHE A 420 -13.93 6.07 -14.36
CA PHE A 420 -15.28 6.35 -13.90
C PHE A 420 -15.92 5.14 -13.21
N ALA A 421 -15.83 3.96 -13.83
CA ALA A 421 -16.33 2.72 -13.26
C ALA A 421 -15.64 2.34 -11.94
N ILE A 422 -14.33 2.55 -11.84
CA ILE A 422 -13.54 2.30 -10.63
C ILE A 422 -14.00 3.21 -9.49
N LEU A 423 -14.16 4.50 -9.75
CA LEU A 423 -14.60 5.46 -8.72
C LEU A 423 -16.00 5.13 -8.22
N CYS A 424 -16.96 4.91 -9.13
CA CYS A 424 -18.32 4.51 -8.77
C CYS A 424 -18.35 3.15 -8.06
N GLY A 425 -17.67 2.14 -8.59
CA GLY A 425 -17.59 0.80 -8.00
C GLY A 425 -16.98 0.79 -6.61
N SER A 426 -15.87 1.50 -6.43
CA SER A 426 -15.21 1.63 -5.12
C SER A 426 -16.08 2.37 -4.10
N LEU A 427 -16.77 3.44 -4.52
CA LEU A 427 -17.68 4.18 -3.65
C LEU A 427 -18.86 3.30 -3.20
N VAL A 428 -19.47 2.57 -4.11
CA VAL A 428 -20.57 1.64 -3.81
C VAL A 428 -20.10 0.54 -2.87
N SER A 429 -18.96 -0.08 -3.12
CA SER A 429 -18.37 -1.11 -2.24
C SER A 429 -18.05 -0.55 -0.84
N ALA A 430 -17.55 0.69 -0.76
CA ALA A 430 -17.29 1.39 0.50
C ALA A 430 -18.57 1.64 1.30
N ILE A 431 -19.62 2.14 0.64
CA ILE A 431 -20.92 2.39 1.27
C ILE A 431 -21.54 1.07 1.77
N PHE A 432 -21.53 0.02 0.95
CA PHE A 432 -22.06 -1.29 1.36
C PHE A 432 -21.23 -1.90 2.50
N GLY A 433 -19.92 -1.81 2.45
CA GLY A 433 -19.04 -2.27 3.53
C GLY A 433 -19.31 -1.53 4.84
N LEU A 434 -19.41 -0.21 4.80
CA LEU A 434 -19.71 0.62 5.97
C LEU A 434 -21.12 0.35 6.53
N ALA A 435 -22.14 0.35 5.68
CA ALA A 435 -23.54 0.08 6.09
C ALA A 435 -23.68 -1.32 6.69
N TYR A 436 -23.07 -2.32 6.06
CA TYR A 436 -23.08 -3.69 6.57
C TYR A 436 -22.34 -3.80 7.91
N GLY A 437 -21.16 -3.20 8.05
CA GLY A 437 -20.40 -3.17 9.29
C GLY A 437 -21.15 -2.49 10.44
N LEU A 438 -21.79 -1.36 10.18
CA LEU A 438 -22.64 -0.65 11.15
C LEU A 438 -23.86 -1.48 11.56
N SER A 439 -24.50 -2.17 10.62
CA SER A 439 -25.64 -3.07 10.92
C SER A 439 -25.26 -4.22 11.86
N GLN A 440 -24.06 -4.76 11.71
CA GLN A 440 -23.52 -5.80 12.61
C GLN A 440 -23.26 -5.24 14.02
N LYS A 441 -22.74 -4.03 14.12
CA LYS A 441 -22.53 -3.32 15.40
C LYS A 441 -23.84 -3.13 16.14
N TRP A 442 -24.87 -2.65 15.46
CA TRP A 442 -26.20 -2.44 16.03
C TRP A 442 -26.81 -3.74 16.55
N ARG A 443 -26.72 -4.85 15.80
CA ARG A 443 -27.20 -6.17 16.21
C ARG A 443 -26.44 -6.73 17.41
N ALA A 444 -25.15 -6.45 17.54
CA ALA A 444 -24.34 -6.91 18.67
C ALA A 444 -24.72 -6.19 19.98
N THR A 445 -25.05 -4.89 19.91
CA THR A 445 -25.45 -4.07 21.08
C THR A 445 -26.87 -4.34 21.54
N HIS A 446 -27.76 -4.78 20.64
CA HIS A 446 -29.21 -5.01 20.94
C HIS A 446 -29.59 -6.49 21.11
N LYS A 447 -28.60 -7.41 21.18
CA LYS A 447 -28.91 -8.79 21.60
C LYS A 447 -29.33 -8.77 23.05
N PRO A 448 -30.56 -9.25 23.39
CA PRO A 448 -30.96 -9.41 24.79
C PRO A 448 -29.97 -10.33 25.46
N ARG A 449 -29.34 -9.89 26.57
CA ARG A 449 -28.58 -10.76 27.46
C ARG A 449 -29.49 -11.94 27.80
N LYS A 450 -29.18 -13.13 27.30
CA LYS A 450 -29.78 -14.36 27.84
C LYS A 450 -29.35 -14.38 29.29
N THR A 451 -30.28 -14.04 30.18
CA THR A 451 -30.20 -14.35 31.61
C THR A 451 -30.09 -15.86 31.72
N LEU A 452 -28.96 -16.33 32.19
CA LEU A 452 -28.76 -17.69 32.70
C LEU A 452 -29.47 -17.86 34.01
#